data_e78a7a9c67de62584a6475e1822a64dd
#
_entry.id   e78a7a9c67de62584a6475e1822a64dd
#
_cell.length_a   1.000
_cell.length_b   1.000
_cell.length_c   1.000
_cell.angle_alpha   90.00
_cell.angle_beta   90.00
_cell.angle_gamma   90.00
#
_symmetry.space_group_name_H-M   'P 1'
#
loop_
_entity.id
_entity.type
_entity.pdbx_description
1 polymer ?
#
loop_
_entity_poly.entity_id
_entity_poly.type
_entity_poly.pdbx_seq_one_letter_code
_entity_poly.pdbx_strand_id
1 'polypeptide(L)'
;MTQGSLEEKVVLVTGAARRIGAAIVTRLHAEGARVAIHYRSSNEAAEHLARNLNAQRGNSAATFRADLLEVGTLAGLVADVAAWGGGLDALVNNASTFYPTPVGEITEEHWNDLVGSNFKAPLFLSQAAAPALRNAGGAIVNIVDIHAGRPLRDHAVYGPAKAALAMLTRALAKDLAPEIRVNGVSPGAILWPEDGMTDSTRDAILRQVPLGRAGEPADIAGCVLYLLRDAPYVTGQIIAVDGGRSIGW
;
A
#
# COMPACT_ATOMS: atom_id res chain seq x y z
N MET A 1 -19.50 0.76 21.53
CA MET A 1 -18.77 1.53 20.51
C MET A 1 -19.20 0.96 19.16
N THR A 2 -19.87 1.74 18.35
CA THR A 2 -20.24 1.32 16.99
C THR A 2 -18.95 1.08 16.20
N GLN A 3 -18.76 -0.14 15.68
CA GLN A 3 -17.73 -0.45 14.70
C GLN A 3 -17.80 0.59 13.57
N GLY A 4 -16.67 1.15 13.17
CA GLY A 4 -16.62 2.09 12.06
C GLY A 4 -17.17 1.43 10.79
N SER A 5 -17.98 2.13 10.02
CA SER A 5 -18.46 1.66 8.71
C SER A 5 -17.55 2.20 7.62
N LEU A 6 -17.29 1.40 6.58
CA LEU A 6 -16.68 1.87 5.33
C LEU A 6 -17.74 2.19 4.25
N GLU A 7 -19.01 2.08 4.60
CA GLU A 7 -20.09 2.37 3.64
C GLU A 7 -19.96 3.80 3.09
N GLU A 8 -19.96 3.91 1.77
CA GLU A 8 -19.76 5.16 1.00
C GLU A 8 -18.41 5.87 1.23
N LYS A 9 -17.50 5.32 2.03
CA LYS A 9 -16.17 5.88 2.23
C LYS A 9 -15.31 5.74 0.98
N VAL A 10 -14.68 6.82 0.55
CA VAL A 10 -13.82 6.86 -0.64
C VAL A 10 -12.38 6.53 -0.26
N VAL A 11 -11.85 5.47 -0.85
CA VAL A 11 -10.49 5.00 -0.59
C VAL A 11 -9.67 4.98 -1.87
N LEU A 12 -8.58 5.74 -1.91
CA LEU A 12 -7.58 5.67 -2.97
C LEU A 12 -6.53 4.60 -2.62
N VAL A 13 -6.35 3.62 -3.52
CA VAL A 13 -5.31 2.60 -3.39
C VAL A 13 -4.34 2.70 -4.56
N THR A 14 -3.06 2.96 -4.29
CA THR A 14 -2.04 3.05 -5.35
C THR A 14 -1.53 1.68 -5.79
N GLY A 15 -1.24 1.51 -7.09
CA GLY A 15 -0.81 0.22 -7.64
C GLY A 15 -1.86 -0.89 -7.43
N ALA A 16 -3.14 -0.55 -7.59
CA ALA A 16 -4.26 -1.39 -7.15
C ALA A 16 -4.77 -2.38 -8.19
N ALA A 17 -4.24 -2.38 -9.42
CA ALA A 17 -4.75 -3.20 -10.51
C ALA A 17 -4.51 -4.71 -10.33
N ARG A 18 -3.52 -5.11 -9.55
CA ARG A 18 -3.06 -6.51 -9.42
C ARG A 18 -2.59 -6.83 -7.99
N ARG A 19 -2.40 -8.14 -7.73
CA ARG A 19 -1.71 -8.67 -6.54
C ARG A 19 -2.30 -8.12 -5.22
N ILE A 20 -1.46 -7.64 -4.30
CA ILE A 20 -1.86 -7.11 -2.98
C ILE A 20 -2.83 -5.94 -3.14
N GLY A 21 -2.56 -5.00 -4.05
CA GLY A 21 -3.42 -3.84 -4.26
C GLY A 21 -4.83 -4.22 -4.69
N ALA A 22 -4.98 -5.18 -5.60
CA ALA A 22 -6.29 -5.69 -6.02
C ALA A 22 -7.05 -6.38 -4.87
N ALA A 23 -6.34 -7.15 -4.03
CA ALA A 23 -6.95 -7.78 -2.86
C ALA A 23 -7.43 -6.74 -1.82
N ILE A 24 -6.64 -5.68 -1.60
CA ILE A 24 -7.03 -4.55 -0.73
C ILE A 24 -8.30 -3.90 -1.26
N VAL A 25 -8.33 -3.52 -2.55
CA VAL A 25 -9.50 -2.90 -3.20
C VAL A 25 -10.72 -3.79 -3.08
N THR A 26 -10.59 -5.08 -3.41
CA THR A 26 -11.72 -6.04 -3.34
C THR A 26 -12.24 -6.17 -1.91
N ARG A 27 -11.34 -6.26 -0.92
CA ARG A 27 -11.74 -6.36 0.48
C ARG A 27 -12.46 -5.11 0.98
N LEU A 28 -11.93 -3.92 0.70
CA LEU A 28 -12.54 -2.66 1.12
C LEU A 28 -13.89 -2.42 0.43
N HIS A 29 -14.00 -2.77 -0.86
CA HIS A 29 -15.26 -2.70 -1.61
C HIS A 29 -16.34 -3.61 -1.01
N ALA A 30 -16.00 -4.83 -0.61
CA ALA A 30 -16.92 -5.75 0.04
C ALA A 30 -17.45 -5.24 1.39
N GLU A 31 -16.73 -4.34 2.04
CA GLU A 31 -17.13 -3.67 3.30
C GLU A 31 -17.84 -2.31 3.08
N GLY A 32 -18.28 -2.05 1.85
CA GLY A 32 -19.08 -0.86 1.52
C GLY A 32 -18.29 0.33 0.95
N ALA A 33 -16.95 0.29 0.92
CA ALA A 33 -16.16 1.40 0.41
C ALA A 33 -16.34 1.64 -1.09
N ARG A 34 -16.28 2.90 -1.51
CA ARG A 34 -16.04 3.30 -2.89
C ARG A 34 -14.54 3.33 -3.12
N VAL A 35 -14.05 2.65 -4.15
CA VAL A 35 -12.62 2.41 -4.33
C VAL A 35 -12.07 3.06 -5.59
N ALA A 36 -11.08 3.93 -5.42
CA ALA A 36 -10.31 4.54 -6.50
C ALA A 36 -9.07 3.66 -6.78
N ILE A 37 -9.07 3.01 -7.93
CA ILE A 37 -8.06 2.05 -8.37
C ILE A 37 -6.98 2.79 -9.17
N HIS A 38 -5.88 3.17 -8.49
CA HIS A 38 -4.77 3.78 -9.21
C HIS A 38 -3.90 2.73 -9.89
N TYR A 39 -3.46 3.04 -11.11
CA TYR A 39 -2.49 2.25 -11.89
C TYR A 39 -1.56 3.15 -12.71
N ARG A 40 -0.37 2.64 -13.11
CA ARG A 40 0.55 3.30 -14.04
C ARG A 40 0.40 2.77 -15.46
N SER A 41 0.56 1.47 -15.64
CA SER A 41 0.59 0.79 -16.95
C SER A 41 -0.40 -0.37 -17.10
N SER A 42 -0.97 -0.88 -16.01
CA SER A 42 -1.86 -2.06 -16.01
C SER A 42 -3.33 -1.69 -16.30
N ASN A 43 -3.58 -1.00 -17.42
CA ASN A 43 -4.92 -0.48 -17.77
C ASN A 43 -5.99 -1.58 -17.82
N GLU A 44 -5.75 -2.64 -18.59
CA GLU A 44 -6.74 -3.72 -18.77
C GLU A 44 -7.12 -4.39 -17.45
N ALA A 45 -6.13 -4.64 -16.58
CA ALA A 45 -6.37 -5.24 -15.28
C ALA A 45 -7.16 -4.31 -14.35
N ALA A 46 -6.83 -3.00 -14.34
CA ALA A 46 -7.54 -2.00 -13.55
C ALA A 46 -9.01 -1.87 -14.00
N GLU A 47 -9.25 -1.76 -15.31
CA GLU A 47 -10.59 -1.66 -15.90
C GLU A 47 -11.40 -2.94 -15.67
N HIS A 48 -10.79 -4.11 -15.80
CA HIS A 48 -11.45 -5.38 -15.51
C HIS A 48 -11.88 -5.46 -14.04
N LEU A 49 -10.98 -5.10 -13.11
CA LEU A 49 -11.29 -5.07 -11.68
C LEU A 49 -12.44 -4.08 -11.40
N ALA A 50 -12.38 -2.86 -11.92
CA ALA A 50 -13.42 -1.85 -11.72
C ALA A 50 -14.79 -2.33 -12.26
N ARG A 51 -14.84 -2.95 -13.45
CA ARG A 51 -16.09 -3.52 -14.00
C ARG A 51 -16.67 -4.60 -13.10
N ASN A 52 -15.84 -5.51 -12.59
CA ASN A 52 -16.29 -6.60 -11.71
C ASN A 52 -16.87 -6.06 -10.39
N LEU A 53 -16.27 -5.02 -9.82
CA LEU A 53 -16.74 -4.40 -8.59
C LEU A 53 -18.03 -3.61 -8.85
N ASN A 54 -18.09 -2.87 -9.95
CA ASN A 54 -19.31 -2.13 -10.34
C ASN A 54 -20.47 -3.02 -10.71
N ALA A 55 -20.24 -4.25 -11.17
CA ALA A 55 -21.30 -5.25 -11.38
C ALA A 55 -21.94 -5.71 -10.05
N GLN A 56 -21.19 -5.65 -8.94
CA GLN A 56 -21.70 -5.98 -7.60
C GLN A 56 -22.43 -4.79 -6.96
N ARG A 57 -21.86 -3.59 -7.13
CA ARG A 57 -22.44 -2.34 -6.62
C ARG A 57 -22.10 -1.20 -7.60
N GLY A 58 -23.11 -0.65 -8.25
CA GLY A 58 -22.94 0.37 -9.29
C GLY A 58 -22.23 1.63 -8.77
N ASN A 59 -21.37 2.20 -9.61
CA ASN A 59 -20.62 3.43 -9.34
C ASN A 59 -19.77 3.40 -8.04
N SER A 60 -19.26 2.22 -7.67
CA SER A 60 -18.48 2.00 -6.44
C SER A 60 -16.99 1.82 -6.67
N ALA A 61 -16.55 1.74 -7.93
CA ALA A 61 -15.16 1.63 -8.32
C ALA A 61 -14.86 2.47 -9.57
N ALA A 62 -13.73 3.18 -9.57
CA ALA A 62 -13.23 3.90 -10.74
C ALA A 62 -11.71 3.74 -10.85
N THR A 63 -11.21 3.89 -12.08
CA THR A 63 -9.78 3.76 -12.38
C THR A 63 -9.14 5.14 -12.57
N PHE A 64 -7.92 5.29 -12.08
CA PHE A 64 -7.15 6.54 -12.17
C PHE A 64 -5.72 6.22 -12.62
N ARG A 65 -5.35 6.74 -13.79
CA ARG A 65 -3.99 6.56 -14.31
C ARG A 65 -3.10 7.73 -13.90
N ALA A 66 -1.96 7.42 -13.29
CA ALA A 66 -0.90 8.41 -13.05
C ALA A 66 0.48 7.72 -13.00
N ASP A 67 1.55 8.45 -13.28
CA ASP A 67 2.89 8.06 -12.87
C ASP A 67 3.22 8.76 -11.54
N LEU A 68 3.36 7.98 -10.48
CA LEU A 68 3.62 8.54 -9.14
C LEU A 68 5.03 9.14 -9.00
N LEU A 69 5.92 8.91 -9.95
CA LEU A 69 7.24 9.54 -10.00
C LEU A 69 7.14 11.02 -10.43
N GLU A 70 6.06 11.38 -11.15
CA GLU A 70 5.74 12.73 -11.60
C GLU A 70 5.02 13.52 -10.49
N VAL A 71 5.78 13.99 -9.50
CA VAL A 71 5.24 14.66 -8.29
C VAL A 71 4.24 15.78 -8.61
N GLY A 72 4.48 16.52 -9.69
CA GLY A 72 3.61 17.62 -10.13
C GLY A 72 2.17 17.21 -10.48
N THR A 73 1.92 15.92 -10.76
CA THR A 73 0.61 15.39 -11.15
C THR A 73 -0.20 14.84 -9.95
N LEU A 74 0.42 14.64 -8.80
CA LEU A 74 -0.20 13.95 -7.67
C LEU A 74 -1.37 14.72 -7.06
N ALA A 75 -1.29 16.04 -7.02
CA ALA A 75 -2.40 16.88 -6.56
C ALA A 75 -3.61 16.75 -7.50
N GLY A 76 -3.39 16.67 -8.82
CA GLY A 76 -4.43 16.41 -9.82
C GLY A 76 -5.09 15.03 -9.61
N LEU A 77 -4.29 13.98 -9.41
CA LEU A 77 -4.81 12.64 -9.10
C LEU A 77 -5.74 12.67 -7.89
N VAL A 78 -5.35 13.32 -6.79
CA VAL A 78 -6.18 13.42 -5.58
C VAL A 78 -7.45 14.22 -5.86
N ALA A 79 -7.35 15.32 -6.60
CA ALA A 79 -8.51 16.14 -6.97
C ALA A 79 -9.52 15.35 -7.82
N ASP A 80 -9.05 14.57 -8.80
CA ASP A 80 -9.90 13.74 -9.66
C ASP A 80 -10.63 12.65 -8.86
N VAL A 81 -9.91 12.00 -7.91
CA VAL A 81 -10.51 11.02 -7.00
C VAL A 81 -11.56 11.67 -6.10
N ALA A 82 -11.25 12.82 -5.52
CA ALA A 82 -12.19 13.54 -4.66
C ALA A 82 -13.41 14.04 -5.43
N ALA A 83 -13.26 14.49 -6.67
CA ALA A 83 -14.36 14.89 -7.53
C ALA A 83 -15.28 13.72 -7.88
N TRP A 84 -14.71 12.54 -8.22
CA TRP A 84 -15.48 11.33 -8.46
C TRP A 84 -16.19 10.82 -7.21
N GLY A 85 -15.48 10.83 -6.08
CA GLY A 85 -15.95 10.25 -4.83
C GLY A 85 -16.85 11.17 -3.99
N GLY A 86 -16.80 12.47 -4.22
CA GLY A 86 -17.39 13.48 -3.33
C GLY A 86 -16.52 13.78 -2.11
N GLY A 87 -15.27 13.30 -2.11
CA GLY A 87 -14.27 13.45 -1.04
C GLY A 87 -13.23 12.35 -1.08
N LEU A 88 -12.36 12.31 -0.06
CA LEU A 88 -11.39 11.24 0.13
C LEU A 88 -11.29 10.93 1.63
N ASP A 89 -11.63 9.70 2.02
CA ASP A 89 -11.63 9.25 3.42
C ASP A 89 -10.37 8.47 3.78
N ALA A 90 -9.75 7.78 2.83
CA ALA A 90 -8.51 7.06 3.10
C ALA A 90 -7.59 6.98 1.89
N LEU A 91 -6.28 6.90 2.18
CA LEU A 91 -5.22 6.65 1.21
C LEU A 91 -4.44 5.39 1.60
N VAL A 92 -4.28 4.45 0.65
CA VAL A 92 -3.39 3.30 0.80
C VAL A 92 -2.23 3.43 -0.18
N ASN A 93 -1.04 3.75 0.32
CA ASN A 93 0.20 3.77 -0.45
C ASN A 93 0.72 2.33 -0.61
N ASN A 94 0.27 1.65 -1.66
CA ASN A 94 0.63 0.27 -1.97
C ASN A 94 1.56 0.15 -3.19
N ALA A 95 1.57 1.11 -4.12
CA ALA A 95 2.47 1.07 -5.28
C ALA A 95 3.94 0.93 -4.87
N SER A 96 4.66 0.02 -5.50
CA SER A 96 6.04 -0.31 -5.19
C SER A 96 6.74 -0.89 -6.41
N THR A 97 8.02 -0.58 -6.58
CA THR A 97 8.96 -1.35 -7.42
C THR A 97 9.88 -2.15 -6.51
N PHE A 98 10.24 -3.36 -6.94
CA PHE A 98 11.07 -4.29 -6.19
C PHE A 98 11.92 -5.12 -7.14
N TYR A 99 13.23 -4.93 -7.07
CA TYR A 99 14.22 -5.71 -7.82
C TYR A 99 15.61 -5.56 -7.16
N PRO A 100 16.54 -6.52 -7.40
CA PRO A 100 17.87 -6.47 -6.84
C PRO A 100 18.72 -5.36 -7.46
N THR A 101 19.56 -4.75 -6.62
CA THR A 101 20.54 -3.73 -7.00
C THR A 101 21.88 -4.05 -6.31
N PRO A 102 22.70 -4.99 -6.86
CA PRO A 102 23.98 -5.36 -6.28
C PRO A 102 24.92 -4.15 -6.15
N VAL A 103 25.66 -4.09 -5.04
CA VAL A 103 26.66 -3.03 -4.83
C VAL A 103 27.73 -3.12 -5.91
N GLY A 104 27.99 -2.00 -6.59
CA GLY A 104 28.87 -1.92 -7.77
C GLY A 104 28.09 -1.82 -9.10
N GLU A 105 26.79 -2.16 -9.11
CA GLU A 105 25.91 -2.07 -10.28
C GLU A 105 24.78 -1.05 -10.06
N ILE A 106 24.73 -0.37 -8.91
CA ILE A 106 23.70 0.61 -8.60
C ILE A 106 23.86 1.84 -9.49
N THR A 107 22.78 2.21 -10.18
CA THR A 107 22.71 3.42 -11.01
C THR A 107 21.79 4.46 -10.38
N GLU A 108 21.88 5.70 -10.84
CA GLU A 108 20.96 6.76 -10.46
C GLU A 108 19.50 6.45 -10.89
N GLU A 109 19.32 5.73 -12.00
CA GLU A 109 18.00 5.26 -12.43
C GLU A 109 17.39 4.28 -11.44
N HIS A 110 18.17 3.30 -10.95
CA HIS A 110 17.74 2.39 -9.88
C HIS A 110 17.33 3.16 -8.61
N TRP A 111 18.11 4.16 -8.24
CA TRP A 111 17.79 5.04 -7.12
C TRP A 111 16.48 5.80 -7.35
N ASN A 112 16.34 6.47 -8.49
CA ASN A 112 15.18 7.28 -8.80
C ASN A 112 13.89 6.46 -8.87
N ASP A 113 13.92 5.25 -9.42
CA ASP A 113 12.76 4.36 -9.47
C ASP A 113 12.43 3.77 -8.09
N LEU A 114 13.39 3.17 -7.40
CA LEU A 114 13.14 2.49 -6.12
C LEU A 114 12.84 3.46 -4.98
N VAL A 115 13.57 4.55 -4.84
CA VAL A 115 13.29 5.58 -3.82
C VAL A 115 12.08 6.40 -4.24
N GLY A 116 11.94 6.66 -5.54
CA GLY A 116 10.80 7.36 -6.12
C GLY A 116 9.48 6.70 -5.76
N SER A 117 9.33 5.43 -6.09
CA SER A 117 8.08 4.69 -5.88
C SER A 117 7.83 4.32 -4.40
N ASN A 118 8.88 3.96 -3.64
CA ASN A 118 8.74 3.42 -2.29
C ASN A 118 8.79 4.44 -1.15
N PHE A 119 9.25 5.68 -1.42
CA PHE A 119 9.38 6.72 -0.39
C PHE A 119 8.90 8.09 -0.87
N LYS A 120 9.43 8.61 -1.99
CA LYS A 120 9.11 9.95 -2.48
C LYS A 120 7.62 10.08 -2.84
N ALA A 121 7.09 9.16 -3.63
CA ALA A 121 5.68 9.17 -4.04
C ALA A 121 4.72 9.07 -2.82
N PRO A 122 4.88 8.14 -1.87
CA PRO A 122 4.08 8.13 -0.64
C PRO A 122 4.09 9.45 0.14
N LEU A 123 5.24 10.12 0.25
CA LEU A 123 5.35 11.41 0.93
C LEU A 123 4.49 12.48 0.25
N PHE A 124 4.72 12.70 -1.05
CA PHE A 124 4.04 13.78 -1.77
C PHE A 124 2.56 13.49 -2.02
N LEU A 125 2.19 12.21 -2.21
CA LEU A 125 0.79 11.84 -2.32
C LEU A 125 0.04 12.01 -0.99
N SER A 126 0.67 11.66 0.13
CA SER A 126 0.12 11.90 1.47
C SER A 126 -0.07 13.41 1.73
N GLN A 127 0.91 14.24 1.33
CA GLN A 127 0.81 15.70 1.41
C GLN A 127 -0.35 16.23 0.57
N ALA A 128 -0.50 15.75 -0.66
CA ALA A 128 -1.60 16.17 -1.55
C ALA A 128 -2.97 15.74 -1.03
N ALA A 129 -3.07 14.54 -0.42
CA ALA A 129 -4.31 14.00 0.13
C ALA A 129 -4.70 14.62 1.49
N ALA A 130 -3.74 15.18 2.24
CA ALA A 130 -3.97 15.63 3.62
C ALA A 130 -5.14 16.60 3.79
N PRO A 131 -5.39 17.60 2.92
CA PRO A 131 -6.55 18.48 3.07
C PRO A 131 -7.89 17.73 3.01
N ALA A 132 -8.07 16.83 2.05
CA ALA A 132 -9.29 16.04 1.90
C ALA A 132 -9.47 15.05 3.07
N LEU A 133 -8.39 14.35 3.44
CA LEU A 133 -8.40 13.42 4.57
C LEU A 133 -8.70 14.13 5.90
N ARG A 134 -8.18 15.35 6.12
CA ARG A 134 -8.47 16.13 7.33
C ARG A 134 -9.95 16.46 7.44
N ASN A 135 -10.58 16.86 6.35
CA ASN A 135 -12.02 17.13 6.32
C ASN A 135 -12.88 15.90 6.64
N ALA A 136 -12.37 14.71 6.32
CA ALA A 136 -13.07 13.44 6.54
C ALA A 136 -12.76 12.79 7.92
N GLY A 137 -11.79 13.30 8.68
CA GLY A 137 -11.24 12.58 9.84
C GLY A 137 -10.60 11.25 9.43
N GLY A 138 -9.87 11.27 8.33
CA GLY A 138 -9.49 10.09 7.55
C GLY A 138 -8.25 9.33 8.03
N ALA A 139 -7.74 8.43 7.18
CA ALA A 139 -6.56 7.65 7.50
C ALA A 139 -5.65 7.38 6.30
N ILE A 140 -4.35 7.20 6.57
CA ILE A 140 -3.34 6.76 5.60
C ILE A 140 -2.80 5.41 6.06
N VAL A 141 -2.69 4.45 5.14
CA VAL A 141 -1.97 3.18 5.37
C VAL A 141 -0.86 3.04 4.34
N ASN A 142 0.37 2.88 4.82
CA ASN A 142 1.54 2.64 3.99
C ASN A 142 1.88 1.15 3.95
N ILE A 143 2.02 0.57 2.77
CA ILE A 143 2.54 -0.81 2.62
C ILE A 143 4.06 -0.73 2.66
N VAL A 144 4.61 -1.06 3.83
CA VAL A 144 6.04 -1.11 4.10
C VAL A 144 6.63 -2.43 3.58
N ASP A 145 7.48 -3.07 4.35
CA ASP A 145 8.05 -4.40 4.13
C ASP A 145 8.83 -4.82 5.39
N ILE A 146 8.94 -6.11 5.71
CA ILE A 146 9.82 -6.58 6.79
C ILE A 146 11.29 -6.23 6.54
N HIS A 147 11.68 -6.06 5.28
CA HIS A 147 13.02 -5.64 4.88
C HIS A 147 13.34 -4.16 5.17
N ALA A 148 12.37 -3.39 5.67
CA ALA A 148 12.61 -2.09 6.30
C ALA A 148 13.45 -2.18 7.60
N GLY A 149 13.37 -3.31 8.30
CA GLY A 149 14.13 -3.58 9.53
C GLY A 149 15.13 -4.74 9.41
N ARG A 150 15.05 -5.51 8.32
CA ARG A 150 15.91 -6.67 8.06
C ARG A 150 16.48 -6.61 6.65
N PRO A 151 17.78 -6.38 6.51
CA PRO A 151 18.39 -6.21 5.19
C PRO A 151 18.22 -7.48 4.34
N LEU A 152 17.86 -7.28 3.08
CA LEU A 152 17.84 -8.31 2.06
C LEU A 152 19.10 -8.15 1.19
N ARG A 153 19.78 -9.27 0.89
CA ARG A 153 20.94 -9.27 0.01
C ARG A 153 20.60 -8.67 -1.35
N ASP A 154 21.52 -7.91 -1.91
CA ASP A 154 21.40 -7.22 -3.21
C ASP A 154 20.25 -6.21 -3.31
N HIS A 155 19.74 -5.69 -2.17
CA HIS A 155 18.63 -4.71 -2.14
C HIS A 155 19.02 -3.46 -1.35
N ALA A 156 20.26 -2.97 -1.58
CA ALA A 156 20.81 -1.82 -0.87
C ALA A 156 20.09 -0.48 -1.11
N VAL A 157 19.24 -0.38 -2.15
CA VAL A 157 18.39 0.80 -2.40
C VAL A 157 16.98 0.57 -1.86
N TYR A 158 16.38 -0.59 -2.15
CA TYR A 158 15.01 -0.90 -1.75
C TYR A 158 14.80 -0.94 -0.22
N GLY A 159 15.65 -1.68 0.49
CA GLY A 159 15.54 -1.81 1.96
C GLY A 159 15.55 -0.46 2.68
N PRO A 160 16.56 0.41 2.44
CA PRO A 160 16.57 1.77 2.98
C PRO A 160 15.36 2.63 2.57
N ALA A 161 14.84 2.51 1.33
CA ALA A 161 13.62 3.22 0.92
C ALA A 161 12.39 2.77 1.75
N LYS A 162 12.25 1.48 2.03
CA LYS A 162 11.19 0.96 2.91
C LYS A 162 11.41 1.33 4.38
N ALA A 163 12.64 1.43 4.85
CA ALA A 163 12.97 1.95 6.18
C ALA A 163 12.61 3.45 6.29
N ALA A 164 12.89 4.22 5.25
CA ALA A 164 12.46 5.62 5.16
C ALA A 164 10.93 5.74 5.17
N LEU A 165 10.19 4.88 4.46
CA LEU A 165 8.72 4.84 4.50
C LEU A 165 8.20 4.48 5.90
N ALA A 166 8.87 3.58 6.61
CA ALA A 166 8.53 3.24 7.99
C ALA A 166 8.70 4.45 8.93
N MET A 167 9.78 5.21 8.78
CA MET A 167 9.99 6.46 9.53
C MET A 167 8.98 7.53 9.11
N LEU A 168 8.71 7.70 7.82
CA LEU A 168 7.71 8.62 7.31
C LEU A 168 6.32 8.35 7.89
N THR A 169 5.93 7.07 8.02
CA THR A 169 4.66 6.67 8.66
C THR A 169 4.53 7.26 10.06
N ARG A 170 5.59 7.19 10.87
CA ARG A 170 5.62 7.74 12.23
C ARG A 170 5.64 9.26 12.26
N ALA A 171 6.41 9.88 11.35
CA ALA A 171 6.47 11.34 11.23
C ALA A 171 5.11 11.91 10.84
N LEU A 172 4.48 11.39 9.79
CA LEU A 172 3.16 11.83 9.35
C LEU A 172 2.08 11.57 10.41
N ALA A 173 2.18 10.46 11.16
CA ALA A 173 1.25 10.20 12.27
C ALA A 173 1.30 11.29 13.35
N LYS A 174 2.48 11.84 13.60
CA LYS A 174 2.68 12.93 14.55
C LYS A 174 2.21 14.28 14.00
N ASP A 175 2.53 14.55 12.73
CA ASP A 175 2.29 15.86 12.11
C ASP A 175 0.83 16.06 11.69
N LEU A 176 0.11 14.96 11.40
CA LEU A 176 -1.26 15.00 10.89
C LEU A 176 -2.32 14.68 11.96
N ALA A 177 -1.91 14.30 13.16
CA ALA A 177 -2.81 14.14 14.29
C ALA A 177 -3.31 15.52 14.78
N PRO A 178 -4.53 15.60 15.38
CA PRO A 178 -5.43 14.48 15.68
C PRO A 178 -6.35 14.07 14.51
N GLU A 179 -6.37 14.81 13.40
CA GLU A 179 -7.41 14.68 12.36
C GLU A 179 -7.20 13.46 11.47
N ILE A 180 -5.93 13.06 11.24
CA ILE A 180 -5.61 11.95 10.32
C ILE A 180 -4.74 10.92 11.05
N ARG A 181 -5.16 9.66 11.03
CA ARG A 181 -4.33 8.54 11.50
C ARG A 181 -3.42 8.05 10.36
N VAL A 182 -2.17 7.74 10.69
CA VAL A 182 -1.21 7.19 9.71
C VAL A 182 -0.56 5.95 10.28
N ASN A 183 -0.73 4.81 9.60
CA ASN A 183 -0.17 3.53 10.03
C ASN A 183 0.49 2.80 8.85
N GLY A 184 1.20 1.74 9.15
CA GLY A 184 1.84 0.88 8.18
C GLY A 184 1.46 -0.59 8.34
N VAL A 185 1.47 -1.31 7.23
CA VAL A 185 1.46 -2.77 7.17
C VAL A 185 2.79 -3.21 6.60
N SER A 186 3.44 -4.18 7.24
CA SER A 186 4.74 -4.71 6.83
C SER A 186 4.60 -6.17 6.40
N PRO A 187 4.42 -6.44 5.08
CA PRO A 187 4.29 -7.79 4.55
C PRO A 187 5.57 -8.61 4.72
N GLY A 188 5.40 -9.92 4.93
CA GLY A 188 6.44 -10.91 4.76
C GLY A 188 6.45 -11.54 3.36
N ALA A 189 6.66 -12.85 3.28
CA ALA A 189 6.53 -13.61 2.03
C ALA A 189 5.05 -13.83 1.72
N ILE A 190 4.45 -12.97 0.87
CA ILE A 190 3.02 -13.01 0.54
C ILE A 190 2.78 -13.64 -0.82
N LEU A 191 3.47 -13.16 -1.84
CA LEU A 191 3.38 -13.68 -3.21
C LEU A 191 4.78 -13.94 -3.73
N TRP A 192 4.91 -15.07 -4.41
CA TRP A 192 6.16 -15.37 -5.10
C TRP A 192 6.29 -14.52 -6.37
N PRO A 193 7.50 -14.14 -6.78
CA PRO A 193 7.75 -13.64 -8.12
C PRO A 193 7.21 -14.61 -9.17
N GLU A 194 6.68 -14.10 -10.27
CA GLU A 194 6.14 -14.91 -11.36
C GLU A 194 7.25 -15.72 -12.05
N ASP A 195 8.46 -15.14 -12.09
CA ASP A 195 9.62 -15.76 -12.72
C ASP A 195 10.82 -15.87 -11.76
N GLY A 196 11.69 -16.85 -12.00
CA GLY A 196 13.04 -16.93 -11.46
C GLY A 196 13.19 -17.52 -10.05
N MET A 197 12.11 -17.90 -9.36
CA MET A 197 12.21 -18.50 -8.03
C MET A 197 12.12 -20.02 -8.08
N THR A 198 13.18 -20.70 -7.62
CA THR A 198 13.21 -22.17 -7.53
C THR A 198 12.42 -22.67 -6.31
N ASP A 199 11.96 -23.93 -6.37
CA ASP A 199 11.28 -24.56 -5.24
C ASP A 199 12.18 -24.63 -3.99
N SER A 200 13.48 -24.90 -4.18
CA SER A 200 14.44 -24.89 -3.07
C SER A 200 14.57 -23.51 -2.38
N THR A 201 14.47 -22.44 -3.14
CA THR A 201 14.47 -21.07 -2.60
C THR A 201 13.17 -20.80 -1.84
N ARG A 202 12.02 -21.22 -2.37
CA ARG A 202 10.72 -21.13 -1.69
C ARG A 202 10.75 -21.86 -0.35
N ASP A 203 11.22 -23.11 -0.34
CA ASP A 203 11.36 -23.93 0.86
C ASP A 203 12.29 -23.30 1.89
N ALA A 204 13.41 -22.71 1.43
CA ALA A 204 14.34 -22.00 2.32
C ALA A 204 13.67 -20.77 2.99
N ILE A 205 12.84 -20.05 2.25
CA ILE A 205 12.06 -18.92 2.80
C ILE A 205 11.00 -19.43 3.77
N LEU A 206 10.25 -20.49 3.41
CA LEU A 206 9.18 -21.04 4.26
C LEU A 206 9.71 -21.58 5.58
N ARG A 207 10.92 -22.16 5.60
CA ARG A 207 11.58 -22.57 6.86
C ARG A 207 11.86 -21.41 7.81
N GLN A 208 11.90 -20.16 7.31
CA GLN A 208 12.07 -18.97 8.14
C GLN A 208 10.73 -18.40 8.65
N VAL A 209 9.59 -18.94 8.21
CA VAL A 209 8.25 -18.48 8.60
C VAL A 209 7.71 -19.38 9.70
N PRO A 210 7.58 -18.90 10.95
CA PRO A 210 7.05 -19.72 12.06
C PRO A 210 5.68 -20.33 11.80
N LEU A 211 4.79 -19.65 11.05
CA LEU A 211 3.48 -20.21 10.67
C LEU A 211 3.56 -21.26 9.56
N GLY A 212 4.74 -21.58 9.03
CA GLY A 212 4.99 -22.67 8.08
C GLY A 212 4.37 -22.50 6.69
N ARG A 213 3.83 -21.33 6.35
CA ARG A 213 3.24 -21.02 5.04
C ARG A 213 3.58 -19.63 4.57
N ALA A 214 3.51 -19.41 3.27
CA ALA A 214 3.44 -18.05 2.74
C ALA A 214 2.10 -17.41 3.17
N GLY A 215 2.10 -16.10 3.33
CA GLY A 215 0.87 -15.34 3.46
C GLY A 215 0.16 -15.19 2.11
N GLU A 216 -1.07 -14.76 2.15
CA GLU A 216 -1.89 -14.45 1.00
C GLU A 216 -2.16 -12.94 0.93
N PRO A 217 -2.47 -12.37 -0.26
CA PRO A 217 -2.88 -10.97 -0.37
C PRO A 217 -4.05 -10.61 0.55
N ALA A 218 -4.93 -11.57 0.85
CA ALA A 218 -6.04 -11.41 1.78
C ALA A 218 -5.59 -11.15 3.23
N ASP A 219 -4.45 -11.70 3.66
CA ASP A 219 -3.89 -11.45 4.99
C ASP A 219 -3.51 -9.96 5.13
N ILE A 220 -2.92 -9.37 4.08
CA ILE A 220 -2.58 -7.94 4.04
C ILE A 220 -3.84 -7.07 3.98
N ALA A 221 -4.79 -7.43 3.12
CA ALA A 221 -6.04 -6.69 2.96
C ALA A 221 -6.85 -6.66 4.26
N GLY A 222 -6.85 -7.76 5.04
CA GLY A 222 -7.48 -7.82 6.35
C GLY A 222 -6.85 -6.85 7.36
N CYS A 223 -5.52 -6.74 7.38
CA CYS A 223 -4.82 -5.79 8.25
C CYS A 223 -5.07 -4.34 7.83
N VAL A 224 -5.08 -4.03 6.52
CA VAL A 224 -5.45 -2.70 6.01
C VAL A 224 -6.86 -2.32 6.42
N LEU A 225 -7.82 -3.23 6.25
CA LEU A 225 -9.21 -3.01 6.69
C LEU A 225 -9.28 -2.71 8.19
N TYR A 226 -8.62 -3.52 9.03
CA TYR A 226 -8.55 -3.29 10.48
C TYR A 226 -8.04 -1.88 10.81
N LEU A 227 -6.93 -1.45 10.20
CA LEU A 227 -6.35 -0.13 10.46
C LEU A 227 -7.24 1.01 9.99
N LEU A 228 -8.01 0.83 8.92
CA LEU A 228 -8.93 1.85 8.42
C LEU A 228 -10.21 1.93 9.24
N ARG A 229 -10.81 0.77 9.59
CA ARG A 229 -12.15 0.68 10.17
C ARG A 229 -12.18 0.49 11.69
N ASP A 230 -11.36 -0.42 12.21
CA ASP A 230 -11.53 -0.97 13.56
C ASP A 230 -10.50 -0.44 14.58
N ALA A 231 -9.55 0.37 14.14
CA ALA A 231 -8.42 0.85 14.95
C ALA A 231 -8.43 2.38 15.18
N PRO A 232 -9.49 2.96 15.77
CA PRO A 232 -9.61 4.43 15.88
C PRO A 232 -8.59 5.07 16.82
N TYR A 233 -7.97 4.30 17.69
CA TYR A 233 -6.93 4.77 18.64
C TYR A 233 -5.54 4.26 18.28
N VAL A 234 -5.31 3.88 16.99
CA VAL A 234 -4.02 3.42 16.50
C VAL A 234 -3.49 4.39 15.46
N THR A 235 -2.33 5.00 15.74
CA THR A 235 -1.57 5.84 14.79
C THR A 235 -0.07 5.67 15.01
N GLY A 236 0.75 5.84 13.98
CA GLY A 236 2.20 5.68 14.01
C GLY A 236 2.70 4.24 14.12
N GLN A 237 1.80 3.24 14.03
CA GLN A 237 2.17 1.84 14.18
C GLN A 237 2.44 1.17 12.83
N ILE A 238 3.34 0.19 12.84
CA ILE A 238 3.63 -0.66 11.69
C ILE A 238 3.40 -2.10 12.11
N ILE A 239 2.38 -2.72 11.54
CA ILE A 239 1.99 -4.09 11.88
C ILE A 239 2.64 -5.05 10.89
N ALA A 240 3.47 -5.96 11.39
CA ALA A 240 4.02 -7.05 10.58
C ALA A 240 2.93 -8.09 10.30
N VAL A 241 2.72 -8.39 9.01
CA VAL A 241 1.84 -9.48 8.54
C VAL A 241 2.73 -10.43 7.74
N ASP A 242 3.48 -11.26 8.44
CA ASP A 242 4.64 -11.98 7.90
C ASP A 242 4.76 -13.44 8.39
N GLY A 243 3.75 -13.92 9.11
CA GLY A 243 3.77 -15.27 9.70
C GLY A 243 4.86 -15.46 10.76
N GLY A 244 5.38 -14.37 11.35
CA GLY A 244 6.47 -14.38 12.32
C GLY A 244 7.86 -14.36 11.69
N ARG A 245 8.00 -14.22 10.37
CA ARG A 245 9.30 -14.25 9.68
C ARG A 245 10.28 -13.19 10.20
N SER A 246 9.80 -12.02 10.59
CA SER A 246 10.67 -10.94 11.09
C SER A 246 11.19 -11.16 12.51
N ILE A 247 10.63 -12.07 13.30
CA ILE A 247 11.12 -12.42 14.65
C ILE A 247 11.97 -13.70 14.68
N GLY A 248 11.93 -14.49 13.60
CA GLY A 248 12.79 -15.67 13.41
C GLY A 248 14.24 -15.29 13.06
N TRP A 249 15.17 -16.23 13.25
CA TRP A 249 16.61 -16.10 12.96
C TRP A 249 16.98 -16.86 11.70
#